data_8dbcb92a489fd8e16df3f8942540bf57
#
_entry.id   8dbcb92a489fd8e16df3f8942540bf57
#
_cell.length_a   1.000
_cell.length_b   1.000
_cell.length_c   1.000
_cell.angle_alpha   90.00
_cell.angle_beta   90.00
_cell.angle_gamma   90.00
#
_symmetry.space_group_name_H-M   'P 1'
#
loop_
_entity.id
_entity.type
_entity.pdbx_description
1 polymer ?
#
loop_
_entity_poly.entity_id
_entity_poly.type
_entity_poly.pdbx_seq_one_letter_code
_entity_poly.pdbx_strand_id
1 'polypeptide(L)'
;MDFNLTEEHLMIRDAARDFAQTELLPGVIERDNKQQFPDELVKKMGDLGFLGIMVDPKYGGSGMDTISYVLIMEELSKIDASASVIVSVNNSLVCYGIEQYGSEEQKQKYLTKLVTGEYLGAFCLSEPEAGSDATSQKTTAIDMGDHYVLNGTKNWITNGGRSDVYLVIAQTDRDKGHKGINVFIVEKGMDGFDIGPKEDKLGIRGSDTHTLQFNDVKVPKENRIGENGFGFKFAMKTLSGGRIGIAAQALGIASGAYELALKYSKERKAFGTEICNHQAIAFKLADMYTEISAARHLVMNAAWDKDQGNNYDMSSAMAKVYASKVAMEQTVEAVQIHGGNGFVKEYHVERLMRDAKITQIYEGTSEIQKIVISRGLIKG
;
A
#
# COMPACT_ATOMS: atom_id res chain seq x y z
N MET A 1 6.01 4.39 -26.42
CA MET A 1 5.77 3.58 -25.19
C MET A 1 5.45 2.18 -25.67
N ASP A 2 6.25 1.19 -25.30
CA ASP A 2 5.93 -0.22 -25.57
C ASP A 2 5.11 -0.73 -24.39
N PHE A 3 3.89 -1.22 -24.66
CA PHE A 3 2.99 -1.78 -23.64
C PHE A 3 3.14 -3.30 -23.49
N ASN A 4 4.07 -3.90 -24.23
CA ASN A 4 4.31 -5.34 -24.14
C ASN A 4 5.07 -5.66 -22.86
N LEU A 5 4.52 -6.60 -22.08
CA LEU A 5 5.19 -7.16 -20.93
C LEU A 5 6.30 -8.11 -21.43
N THR A 6 7.44 -8.07 -20.79
CA THR A 6 8.53 -9.03 -21.03
C THR A 6 8.15 -10.44 -20.54
N GLU A 7 8.92 -11.47 -20.94
CA GLU A 7 8.72 -12.81 -20.40
C GLU A 7 8.87 -12.85 -18.88
N GLU A 8 9.82 -12.09 -18.32
CA GLU A 8 10.02 -11.97 -16.87
C GLU A 8 8.80 -11.35 -16.18
N HIS A 9 8.23 -10.26 -16.73
CA HIS A 9 6.99 -9.68 -16.24
C HIS A 9 5.83 -10.68 -16.23
N LEU A 10 5.72 -11.49 -17.29
CA LEU A 10 4.68 -12.51 -17.38
C LEU A 10 4.88 -13.62 -16.34
N MET A 11 6.12 -14.07 -16.13
CA MET A 11 6.46 -15.09 -15.14
C MET A 11 6.13 -14.62 -13.71
N ILE A 12 6.51 -13.40 -13.35
CA ILE A 12 6.25 -12.88 -12.00
C ILE A 12 4.76 -12.64 -11.76
N ARG A 13 4.05 -12.13 -12.76
CA ARG A 13 2.58 -11.99 -12.70
C ARG A 13 1.90 -13.32 -12.46
N ASP A 14 2.31 -14.36 -13.21
CA ASP A 14 1.70 -15.69 -13.15
C ASP A 14 2.03 -16.36 -11.81
N ALA A 15 3.25 -16.18 -11.27
CA ALA A 15 3.61 -16.62 -9.92
C ALA A 15 2.77 -15.94 -8.84
N ALA A 16 2.56 -14.63 -8.94
CA ALA A 16 1.72 -13.88 -8.01
C ALA A 16 0.24 -14.31 -8.08
N ARG A 17 -0.26 -14.58 -9.29
CA ARG A 17 -1.60 -15.10 -9.51
C ARG A 17 -1.77 -16.49 -8.91
N ASP A 18 -0.84 -17.38 -9.15
CA ASP A 18 -0.87 -18.75 -8.59
C ASP A 18 -0.88 -18.70 -7.07
N PHE A 19 0.01 -17.94 -6.46
CA PHE A 19 0.03 -17.72 -5.01
C PHE A 19 -1.30 -17.14 -4.49
N ALA A 20 -1.85 -16.15 -5.17
CA ALA A 20 -3.12 -15.54 -4.76
C ALA A 20 -4.28 -16.54 -4.80
N GLN A 21 -4.35 -17.38 -5.82
CA GLN A 21 -5.41 -18.38 -6.00
C GLN A 21 -5.25 -19.58 -5.07
N THR A 22 -4.02 -20.04 -4.86
CA THR A 22 -3.76 -21.29 -4.11
C THR A 22 -3.58 -21.06 -2.62
N GLU A 23 -3.03 -19.91 -2.23
CA GLU A 23 -2.67 -19.63 -0.83
C GLU A 23 -3.54 -18.53 -0.19
N LEU A 24 -3.82 -17.42 -0.89
CA LEU A 24 -4.61 -16.32 -0.32
C LEU A 24 -6.11 -16.60 -0.37
N LEU A 25 -6.64 -17.10 -1.49
CA LEU A 25 -8.08 -17.32 -1.66
C LEU A 25 -8.65 -18.28 -0.60
N PRO A 26 -8.00 -19.42 -0.28
CA PRO A 26 -8.46 -20.24 0.84
C PRO A 26 -8.41 -19.45 2.15
N GLY A 27 -9.56 -19.38 2.84
CA GLY A 27 -9.67 -18.72 4.15
C GLY A 27 -9.72 -17.20 4.15
N VAL A 28 -9.72 -16.49 3.00
CA VAL A 28 -9.75 -15.03 2.96
C VAL A 28 -10.99 -14.43 3.64
N ILE A 29 -12.17 -15.04 3.47
CA ILE A 29 -13.41 -14.61 4.14
C ILE A 29 -13.29 -14.80 5.67
N GLU A 30 -12.69 -15.90 6.11
CA GLU A 30 -12.48 -16.16 7.52
C GLU A 30 -11.49 -15.17 8.14
N ARG A 31 -10.37 -14.89 7.44
CA ARG A 31 -9.38 -13.86 7.87
C ARG A 31 -10.02 -12.49 7.99
N ASP A 32 -10.83 -12.09 7.01
CA ASP A 32 -11.57 -10.81 7.05
C ASP A 32 -12.53 -10.76 8.23
N ASN A 33 -13.37 -11.79 8.41
CA ASN A 33 -14.35 -11.85 9.50
C ASN A 33 -13.69 -11.83 10.90
N LYS A 34 -12.60 -12.58 11.06
CA LYS A 34 -11.84 -12.65 12.33
C LYS A 34 -10.82 -11.52 12.49
N GLN A 35 -10.67 -10.65 11.49
CA GLN A 35 -9.63 -9.61 11.46
C GLN A 35 -8.23 -10.21 11.69
N GLN A 36 -7.97 -11.37 11.14
CA GLN A 36 -6.76 -12.13 11.38
C GLN A 36 -5.65 -11.72 10.42
N PHE A 37 -4.49 -11.34 10.99
CA PHE A 37 -3.29 -11.08 10.21
C PHE A 37 -2.75 -12.40 9.62
N PRO A 38 -2.31 -12.41 8.36
CA PRO A 38 -1.91 -13.64 7.66
C PRO A 38 -0.42 -13.99 7.89
N ASP A 39 0.01 -14.22 9.14
CA ASP A 39 1.43 -14.41 9.50
C ASP A 39 2.16 -15.43 8.61
N GLU A 40 1.57 -16.63 8.41
CA GLU A 40 2.15 -17.69 7.61
C GLU A 40 2.25 -17.33 6.12
N LEU A 41 1.26 -16.57 5.62
CA LEU A 41 1.25 -16.13 4.21
C LEU A 41 2.27 -15.02 3.97
N VAL A 42 2.51 -14.15 4.97
CA VAL A 42 3.58 -13.14 4.91
C VAL A 42 4.94 -13.81 4.77
N LYS A 43 5.20 -14.86 5.53
CA LYS A 43 6.43 -15.63 5.41
C LYS A 43 6.59 -16.24 4.01
N LYS A 44 5.53 -16.88 3.48
CA LYS A 44 5.54 -17.41 2.10
C LYS A 44 5.75 -16.32 1.05
N MET A 45 5.19 -15.11 1.25
CA MET A 45 5.45 -13.97 0.36
C MET A 45 6.92 -13.52 0.42
N GLY A 46 7.55 -13.61 1.59
CA GLY A 46 9.01 -13.40 1.75
C GLY A 46 9.83 -14.42 0.99
N ASP A 47 9.50 -15.72 1.13
CA ASP A 47 10.17 -16.82 0.43
C ASP A 47 10.07 -16.68 -1.10
N LEU A 48 8.99 -16.07 -1.62
CA LEU A 48 8.79 -15.75 -3.04
C LEU A 48 9.46 -14.44 -3.47
N GLY A 49 10.12 -13.72 -2.56
CA GLY A 49 10.75 -12.43 -2.84
C GLY A 49 9.78 -11.24 -2.98
N PHE A 50 8.49 -11.43 -2.69
CA PHE A 50 7.48 -10.36 -2.85
C PHE A 50 7.64 -9.22 -1.83
N LEU A 51 8.32 -9.43 -0.71
CA LEU A 51 8.57 -8.40 0.30
C LEU A 51 9.77 -7.50 -0.01
N GLY A 52 10.61 -7.87 -0.98
CA GLY A 52 11.78 -7.10 -1.43
C GLY A 52 11.94 -7.06 -2.94
N ILE A 53 10.81 -6.99 -3.69
CA ILE A 53 10.82 -7.15 -5.16
C ILE A 53 11.71 -6.12 -5.88
N MET A 54 11.71 -4.87 -5.42
CA MET A 54 12.48 -3.78 -6.02
C MET A 54 13.84 -3.54 -5.36
N VAL A 55 14.15 -4.23 -4.26
CA VAL A 55 15.40 -4.05 -3.50
C VAL A 55 16.57 -4.70 -4.23
N ASP A 56 17.71 -4.01 -4.23
CA ASP A 56 18.97 -4.50 -4.84
C ASP A 56 19.35 -5.90 -4.31
N PRO A 57 19.72 -6.84 -5.19
CA PRO A 57 20.17 -8.19 -4.81
C PRO A 57 21.29 -8.23 -3.80
N LYS A 58 22.14 -7.19 -3.72
CA LYS A 58 23.21 -7.10 -2.70
C LYS A 58 22.70 -7.08 -1.26
N TYR A 59 21.39 -6.73 -1.07
CA TYR A 59 20.71 -6.78 0.22
C TYR A 59 19.71 -7.94 0.31
N GLY A 60 19.75 -8.87 -0.66
CA GLY A 60 18.86 -10.03 -0.72
C GLY A 60 17.52 -9.79 -1.39
N GLY A 61 17.29 -8.62 -1.98
CA GLY A 61 16.10 -8.33 -2.77
C GLY A 61 16.09 -8.97 -4.15
N SER A 62 14.97 -8.89 -4.86
CA SER A 62 14.83 -9.48 -6.20
C SER A 62 15.39 -8.58 -7.31
N GLY A 63 15.63 -7.29 -7.06
CA GLY A 63 16.19 -6.34 -8.03
C GLY A 63 15.33 -6.10 -9.27
N MET A 64 14.02 -6.37 -9.17
CA MET A 64 13.08 -6.19 -10.28
C MET A 64 12.57 -4.74 -10.35
N ASP A 65 11.92 -4.41 -11.46
CA ASP A 65 11.40 -3.07 -11.73
C ASP A 65 10.04 -2.78 -11.07
N THR A 66 9.58 -1.55 -11.18
CA THR A 66 8.28 -1.10 -10.64
C THR A 66 7.10 -1.74 -11.38
N ILE A 67 7.26 -2.10 -12.67
CA ILE A 67 6.22 -2.81 -13.43
C ILE A 67 5.98 -4.18 -12.81
N SER A 68 7.04 -4.93 -12.50
CA SER A 68 6.96 -6.22 -11.79
C SER A 68 6.22 -6.09 -10.44
N TYR A 69 6.57 -5.05 -9.67
CA TYR A 69 5.88 -4.74 -8.41
C TYR A 69 4.39 -4.47 -8.61
N VAL A 70 4.01 -3.67 -9.62
CA VAL A 70 2.60 -3.39 -9.96
C VAL A 70 1.84 -4.66 -10.29
N LEU A 71 2.44 -5.57 -11.08
CA LEU A 71 1.80 -6.83 -11.46
C LEU A 71 1.54 -7.74 -10.25
N ILE A 72 2.49 -7.83 -9.32
CA ILE A 72 2.29 -8.56 -8.05
C ILE A 72 1.14 -7.93 -7.26
N MET A 73 1.17 -6.61 -7.09
CA MET A 73 0.16 -5.88 -6.33
C MET A 73 -1.25 -6.06 -6.92
N GLU A 74 -1.38 -6.04 -8.24
CA GLU A 74 -2.65 -6.28 -8.92
C GLU A 74 -3.17 -7.69 -8.64
N GLU A 75 -2.36 -8.73 -8.85
CA GLU A 75 -2.80 -10.13 -8.70
C GLU A 75 -3.14 -10.48 -7.24
N LEU A 76 -2.34 -10.05 -6.26
CA LEU A 76 -2.67 -10.25 -4.85
C LEU A 76 -3.95 -9.53 -4.45
N SER A 77 -4.15 -8.30 -4.93
CA SER A 77 -5.30 -7.46 -4.56
C SER A 77 -6.62 -7.92 -5.18
N LYS A 78 -6.59 -8.66 -6.27
CA LYS A 78 -7.79 -9.35 -6.80
C LYS A 78 -8.43 -10.24 -5.76
N ILE A 79 -7.60 -10.83 -4.88
CA ILE A 79 -8.00 -11.82 -3.90
C ILE A 79 -8.03 -11.26 -2.49
N ASP A 80 -6.94 -10.63 -2.03
CA ASP A 80 -6.80 -10.17 -0.62
C ASP A 80 -6.04 -8.85 -0.54
N ALA A 81 -6.80 -7.76 -0.47
CA ALA A 81 -6.25 -6.42 -0.32
C ALA A 81 -5.55 -6.21 1.04
N SER A 82 -5.87 -7.01 2.07
CA SER A 82 -5.16 -6.98 3.35
C SER A 82 -3.75 -7.52 3.22
N ALA A 83 -3.56 -8.60 2.44
CA ALA A 83 -2.22 -9.14 2.17
C ALA A 83 -1.40 -8.22 1.28
N SER A 84 -2.03 -7.64 0.23
CA SER A 84 -1.31 -6.76 -0.70
C SER A 84 -0.83 -5.45 -0.04
N VAL A 85 -1.57 -4.88 0.94
CA VAL A 85 -1.10 -3.68 1.64
C VAL A 85 0.14 -3.95 2.51
N ILE A 86 0.30 -5.16 3.03
CA ILE A 86 1.51 -5.57 3.76
C ILE A 86 2.72 -5.50 2.82
N VAL A 87 2.59 -6.09 1.63
CA VAL A 87 3.61 -6.05 0.57
C VAL A 87 3.90 -4.60 0.15
N SER A 88 2.86 -3.78 -0.02
CA SER A 88 2.99 -2.38 -0.42
C SER A 88 3.81 -1.57 0.58
N VAL A 89 3.42 -1.58 1.86
CA VAL A 89 4.11 -0.80 2.89
C VAL A 89 5.56 -1.25 3.05
N ASN A 90 5.80 -2.57 3.07
CA ASN A 90 7.16 -3.09 3.22
C ASN A 90 8.07 -2.67 2.06
N ASN A 91 7.62 -2.82 0.81
CA ASN A 91 8.42 -2.47 -0.38
C ASN A 91 8.54 -0.97 -0.61
N SER A 92 7.39 -0.29 -0.81
CA SER A 92 7.37 1.05 -1.37
C SER A 92 7.62 2.16 -0.35
N LEU A 93 7.39 1.88 0.94
CA LEU A 93 7.58 2.86 2.00
C LEU A 93 8.82 2.56 2.85
N VAL A 94 8.97 1.32 3.33
CA VAL A 94 10.05 0.98 4.28
C VAL A 94 11.33 0.61 3.55
N CYS A 95 11.33 -0.44 2.74
CA CYS A 95 12.52 -0.88 2.01
C CYS A 95 13.05 0.23 1.10
N TYR A 96 12.18 0.86 0.30
CA TYR A 96 12.57 1.98 -0.56
C TYR A 96 13.17 3.13 0.25
N GLY A 97 12.55 3.51 1.38
CA GLY A 97 13.04 4.60 2.21
C GLY A 97 14.44 4.33 2.78
N ILE A 98 14.69 3.11 3.27
CA ILE A 98 16.01 2.72 3.79
C ILE A 98 17.03 2.59 2.65
N GLU A 99 16.65 1.95 1.54
CA GLU A 99 17.57 1.74 0.41
C GLU A 99 18.05 3.05 -0.20
N GLN A 100 17.14 4.00 -0.41
CA GLN A 100 17.48 5.27 -1.07
C GLN A 100 18.18 6.27 -0.16
N TYR A 101 17.92 6.26 1.15
CA TYR A 101 18.33 7.34 2.04
C TYR A 101 19.05 6.88 3.31
N GLY A 102 19.06 5.59 3.62
CA GLY A 102 19.77 5.02 4.75
C GLY A 102 21.28 4.95 4.52
N SER A 103 22.04 4.89 5.62
CA SER A 103 23.47 4.58 5.58
C SER A 103 23.68 3.11 5.14
N GLU A 104 24.92 2.77 4.75
CA GLU A 104 25.22 1.38 4.37
C GLU A 104 24.99 0.42 5.55
N GLU A 105 25.32 0.85 6.78
CA GLU A 105 25.07 0.07 7.99
C GLU A 105 23.58 -0.17 8.22
N GLN A 106 22.75 0.88 8.01
CA GLN A 106 21.29 0.75 8.10
C GLN A 106 20.74 -0.21 7.05
N LYS A 107 21.23 -0.12 5.80
CA LYS A 107 20.83 -1.02 4.71
C LYS A 107 21.16 -2.47 5.02
N GLN A 108 22.39 -2.74 5.43
CA GLN A 108 22.83 -4.10 5.79
C GLN A 108 22.08 -4.66 7.00
N LYS A 109 21.80 -3.82 8.00
CA LYS A 109 21.12 -4.25 9.23
C LYS A 109 19.65 -4.58 9.00
N TYR A 110 18.94 -3.79 8.20
CA TYR A 110 17.49 -3.85 8.11
C TYR A 110 16.96 -4.45 6.79
N LEU A 111 17.52 -4.08 5.62
CA LEU A 111 16.99 -4.56 4.34
C LEU A 111 17.08 -6.08 4.21
N THR A 112 18.22 -6.66 4.60
CA THR A 112 18.46 -8.11 4.53
C THR A 112 17.38 -8.94 5.23
N LYS A 113 16.77 -8.39 6.27
CA LYS A 113 15.71 -9.03 7.04
C LYS A 113 14.30 -8.67 6.56
N LEU A 114 14.10 -7.43 6.09
CA LEU A 114 12.83 -6.95 5.57
C LEU A 114 12.45 -7.65 4.26
N VAL A 115 13.42 -7.92 3.38
CA VAL A 115 13.17 -8.56 2.08
C VAL A 115 12.75 -10.03 2.21
N THR A 116 13.19 -10.72 3.27
CA THR A 116 12.84 -12.13 3.54
C THR A 116 11.57 -12.27 4.37
N GLY A 117 11.07 -11.18 4.96
CA GLY A 117 9.97 -11.22 5.93
C GLY A 117 10.37 -11.74 7.31
N GLU A 118 11.68 -11.87 7.61
CA GLU A 118 12.16 -12.05 8.98
C GLU A 118 11.77 -10.85 9.84
N TYR A 119 11.87 -9.65 9.26
CA TYR A 119 11.33 -8.41 9.80
C TYR A 119 10.23 -7.87 8.91
N LEU A 120 9.26 -7.18 9.52
CA LEU A 120 8.33 -6.31 8.82
C LEU A 120 8.59 -4.86 9.20
N GLY A 121 8.23 -3.96 8.28
CA GLY A 121 8.36 -2.54 8.50
C GLY A 121 7.03 -1.79 8.53
N ALA A 122 7.04 -0.68 9.27
CA ALA A 122 5.94 0.29 9.33
C ALA A 122 6.42 1.69 9.01
N PHE A 123 5.57 2.48 8.35
CA PHE A 123 5.80 3.88 8.03
C PHE A 123 4.91 4.77 8.89
N CYS A 124 5.51 5.54 9.80
CA CYS A 124 4.84 6.23 10.89
C CYS A 124 4.83 7.74 10.66
N LEU A 125 3.93 8.23 9.79
CA LEU A 125 3.76 9.65 9.49
C LEU A 125 2.56 10.26 10.21
N SER A 126 1.36 9.66 10.00
CA SER A 126 0.09 10.23 10.46
C SER A 126 -0.03 10.31 11.98
N GLU A 127 -0.70 11.34 12.46
CA GLU A 127 -1.00 11.57 13.87
C GLU A 127 -2.50 11.86 14.05
N PRO A 128 -3.04 11.83 15.29
CA PRO A 128 -4.45 12.11 15.54
C PRO A 128 -4.92 13.42 14.90
N GLU A 129 -4.08 14.45 14.87
CA GLU A 129 -4.39 15.78 14.38
C GLU A 129 -3.66 16.14 13.07
N ALA A 130 -2.84 15.26 12.52
CA ALA A 130 -2.03 15.50 11.32
C ALA A 130 -2.10 14.33 10.33
N GLY A 131 -3.11 14.32 9.49
CA GLY A 131 -3.27 13.40 8.35
C GLY A 131 -2.83 14.07 7.05
N SER A 132 -3.77 14.70 6.33
CA SER A 132 -3.49 15.41 5.06
C SER A 132 -2.55 16.61 5.26
N ASP A 133 -2.62 17.29 6.41
CA ASP A 133 -1.65 18.31 6.82
C ASP A 133 -0.49 17.67 7.61
N ALA A 134 0.36 16.95 6.88
CA ALA A 134 1.48 16.21 7.47
C ALA A 134 2.58 17.14 8.06
N THR A 135 2.53 18.44 7.81
CA THR A 135 3.47 19.41 8.40
C THR A 135 3.09 19.82 9.80
N SER A 136 1.84 19.65 10.19
CA SER A 136 1.29 20.02 11.51
C SER A 136 1.49 18.96 12.58
N GLN A 137 2.40 18.00 12.35
CA GLN A 137 2.68 16.91 13.29
C GLN A 137 3.23 17.42 14.63
N LYS A 138 2.86 16.74 15.71
CA LYS A 138 3.20 17.09 17.09
C LYS A 138 4.26 16.18 17.72
N THR A 139 4.47 14.98 17.18
CA THR A 139 5.54 14.07 17.64
C THR A 139 6.88 14.78 17.54
N THR A 140 7.62 14.78 18.64
CA THR A 140 8.93 15.44 18.75
C THR A 140 10.06 14.44 18.92
N ALA A 141 11.26 14.83 18.48
CA ALA A 141 12.50 14.10 18.73
C ALA A 141 13.56 15.13 19.20
N ILE A 142 13.77 15.21 20.51
CA ILE A 142 14.71 16.17 21.12
C ILE A 142 16.13 15.61 21.01
N ASP A 143 17.04 16.40 20.46
CA ASP A 143 18.46 16.05 20.34
C ASP A 143 19.19 16.20 21.70
N MET A 144 19.69 15.08 22.24
CA MET A 144 20.41 15.02 23.51
C MET A 144 21.93 14.89 23.34
N GLY A 145 22.43 15.01 22.10
CA GLY A 145 23.84 14.90 21.78
C GLY A 145 24.21 13.52 21.22
N ASP A 146 24.10 12.47 21.98
CA ASP A 146 24.40 11.08 21.59
C ASP A 146 23.17 10.29 21.14
N HIS A 147 21.96 10.74 21.50
CA HIS A 147 20.69 10.11 21.13
C HIS A 147 19.61 11.17 20.93
N TYR A 148 18.46 10.74 20.44
CA TYR A 148 17.20 11.51 20.41
C TYR A 148 16.22 10.95 21.42
N VAL A 149 15.39 11.83 22.02
CA VAL A 149 14.25 11.43 22.87
C VAL A 149 12.96 11.71 22.11
N LEU A 150 12.24 10.64 21.73
CA LEU A 150 10.98 10.73 21.02
C LEU A 150 9.79 10.75 21.97
N ASN A 151 8.87 11.70 21.72
CA ASN A 151 7.60 11.83 22.43
C ASN A 151 6.47 12.13 21.45
N GLY A 152 5.34 11.43 21.56
CA GLY A 152 4.16 11.66 20.74
C GLY A 152 3.35 10.43 20.44
N THR A 153 2.43 10.56 19.45
CA THR A 153 1.52 9.48 19.05
C THR A 153 1.42 9.43 17.54
N LYS A 154 1.51 8.24 16.96
CA LYS A 154 1.25 7.99 15.54
C LYS A 154 -0.01 7.14 15.37
N ASN A 155 -0.87 7.51 14.41
CA ASN A 155 -2.15 6.85 14.18
C ASN A 155 -2.22 6.19 12.81
N TRP A 156 -3.07 5.17 12.71
CA TRP A 156 -3.38 4.46 11.47
C TRP A 156 -2.18 3.74 10.87
N ILE A 157 -1.29 3.22 11.73
CA ILE A 157 -0.03 2.63 11.27
C ILE A 157 -0.25 1.20 10.83
N THR A 158 -0.14 0.97 9.51
CA THR A 158 -0.18 -0.36 8.90
C THR A 158 1.02 -1.18 9.35
N ASN A 159 0.81 -2.45 9.63
CA ASN A 159 1.75 -3.37 10.25
C ASN A 159 2.17 -2.96 11.68
N GLY A 160 1.47 -2.02 12.32
CA GLY A 160 1.89 -1.39 13.58
C GLY A 160 2.17 -2.36 14.72
N GLY A 161 1.40 -3.44 14.85
CA GLY A 161 1.60 -4.47 15.86
C GLY A 161 2.56 -5.59 15.45
N ARG A 162 2.76 -5.76 14.14
CA ARG A 162 3.57 -6.85 13.56
C ARG A 162 4.97 -6.44 13.13
N SER A 163 5.22 -5.13 12.96
CA SER A 163 6.52 -4.64 12.53
C SER A 163 7.59 -4.81 13.60
N ASP A 164 8.80 -4.99 13.14
CA ASP A 164 10.02 -4.99 13.94
C ASP A 164 10.76 -3.65 13.81
N VAL A 165 10.51 -2.95 12.69
CA VAL A 165 11.17 -1.70 12.30
C VAL A 165 10.12 -0.65 11.94
N TYR A 166 10.23 0.54 12.54
CA TYR A 166 9.29 1.65 12.37
C TYR A 166 10.05 2.88 11.87
N LEU A 167 9.69 3.39 10.69
CA LEU A 167 10.21 4.66 10.18
C LEU A 167 9.36 5.80 10.73
N VAL A 168 9.81 6.41 11.83
CA VAL A 168 9.05 7.42 12.56
C VAL A 168 9.47 8.82 12.12
N ILE A 169 8.52 9.56 11.53
CA ILE A 169 8.71 10.97 11.14
C ILE A 169 8.40 11.85 12.35
N ALA A 170 9.34 12.68 12.79
CA ALA A 170 9.18 13.51 13.98
C ALA A 170 9.85 14.87 13.83
N GLN A 171 9.33 15.86 14.57
CA GLN A 171 9.80 17.22 14.58
C GLN A 171 10.94 17.40 15.60
N THR A 172 12.10 17.86 15.13
CA THR A 172 13.25 18.17 16.02
C THR A 172 13.41 19.67 16.29
N ASP A 173 12.87 20.53 15.40
CA ASP A 173 13.02 21.99 15.51
C ASP A 173 11.81 22.67 14.86
N ARG A 174 10.83 23.08 15.69
CA ARG A 174 9.57 23.68 15.21
C ARG A 174 9.77 25.03 14.52
N ASP A 175 10.81 25.78 14.91
CA ASP A 175 11.07 27.11 14.34
C ASP A 175 11.50 27.01 12.87
N LYS A 176 12.02 25.85 12.47
CA LYS A 176 12.37 25.55 11.07
C LYS A 176 11.22 25.01 10.22
N GLY A 177 10.00 24.86 10.78
CA GLY A 177 8.85 24.32 10.09
C GLY A 177 9.15 22.92 9.52
N HIS A 178 8.82 22.68 8.24
CA HIS A 178 9.07 21.39 7.59
C HIS A 178 10.57 20.99 7.48
N LYS A 179 11.49 21.98 7.57
CA LYS A 179 12.94 21.72 7.60
C LYS A 179 13.45 21.28 8.97
N GLY A 180 12.61 21.28 10.00
CA GLY A 180 12.89 20.74 11.31
C GLY A 180 12.43 19.28 11.47
N ILE A 181 11.82 18.68 10.43
CA ILE A 181 11.31 17.31 10.46
C ILE A 181 12.41 16.33 10.05
N ASN A 182 12.55 15.26 10.84
CA ASN A 182 13.49 14.17 10.61
C ASN A 182 12.79 12.81 10.59
N VAL A 183 13.49 11.77 10.18
CA VAL A 183 12.99 10.38 10.20
C VAL A 183 13.95 9.51 10.99
N PHE A 184 13.38 8.66 11.84
CA PHE A 184 14.12 7.81 12.77
C PHE A 184 13.69 6.36 12.62
N ILE A 185 14.65 5.44 12.68
CA ILE A 185 14.39 4.02 12.81
C ILE A 185 14.17 3.72 14.30
N VAL A 186 12.96 3.32 14.64
CA VAL A 186 12.61 2.78 15.97
C VAL A 186 12.44 1.28 15.83
N GLU A 187 13.04 0.53 16.75
CA GLU A 187 12.93 -0.93 16.78
C GLU A 187 11.89 -1.35 17.82
N LYS A 188 11.21 -2.46 17.55
CA LYS A 188 10.26 -3.04 18.50
C LYS A 188 10.96 -3.38 19.82
N GLY A 189 10.32 -3.03 20.92
CA GLY A 189 10.85 -3.31 22.27
C GLY A 189 11.78 -2.25 22.83
N MET A 190 11.99 -1.12 22.13
CA MET A 190 12.64 0.03 22.77
C MET A 190 11.81 0.54 23.95
N ASP A 191 12.49 0.86 25.06
CA ASP A 191 11.83 1.36 26.27
C ASP A 191 11.01 2.62 26.00
N GLY A 192 9.77 2.67 26.47
CA GLY A 192 8.83 3.78 26.25
C GLY A 192 8.10 3.73 24.91
N PHE A 193 8.34 2.73 24.07
CA PHE A 193 7.59 2.51 22.85
C PHE A 193 6.47 1.51 23.06
N ASP A 194 5.21 1.98 22.96
CA ASP A 194 4.00 1.17 23.18
C ASP A 194 3.15 1.09 21.92
N ILE A 195 2.62 -0.12 21.70
CA ILE A 195 1.69 -0.42 20.62
C ILE A 195 0.28 -0.43 21.20
N GLY A 196 -0.55 0.48 20.75
CA GLY A 196 -1.95 0.60 21.17
C GLY A 196 -2.84 -0.52 20.59
N PRO A 197 -4.14 -0.48 20.85
CA PRO A 197 -5.07 -1.49 20.36
C PRO A 197 -5.17 -1.50 18.84
N LYS A 198 -5.53 -2.67 18.30
CA LYS A 198 -5.82 -2.83 16.87
C LYS A 198 -7.10 -2.11 16.49
N GLU A 199 -7.10 -1.43 15.37
CA GLU A 199 -8.26 -0.72 14.84
C GLU A 199 -9.30 -1.68 14.25
N ASP A 200 -10.57 -1.50 14.60
CA ASP A 200 -11.70 -2.17 13.93
C ASP A 200 -12.12 -1.38 12.70
N LYS A 201 -11.84 -1.94 11.51
CA LYS A 201 -11.93 -1.22 10.25
C LYS A 201 -13.10 -1.70 9.38
N LEU A 202 -13.57 -0.82 8.49
CA LEU A 202 -14.57 -1.12 7.47
C LEU A 202 -14.09 -2.23 6.51
N GLY A 203 -12.88 -2.10 5.96
CA GLY A 203 -12.26 -3.00 4.99
C GLY A 203 -10.80 -3.26 5.34
N ILE A 204 -10.12 -4.04 4.49
CA ILE A 204 -8.75 -4.55 4.74
C ILE A 204 -8.58 -5.04 6.18
N ARG A 205 -9.58 -5.79 6.67
CA ARG A 205 -9.71 -6.14 8.09
C ARG A 205 -8.61 -7.10 8.55
N GLY A 206 -8.06 -7.91 7.63
CA GLY A 206 -6.89 -8.75 7.88
C GLY A 206 -5.58 -7.99 8.04
N SER A 207 -5.50 -6.74 7.60
CA SER A 207 -4.33 -5.89 7.82
C SER A 207 -4.24 -5.43 9.27
N ASP A 208 -3.03 -5.39 9.81
CA ASP A 208 -2.72 -5.00 11.18
C ASP A 208 -2.48 -3.48 11.23
N THR A 209 -3.39 -2.76 11.86
CA THR A 209 -3.36 -1.29 11.94
C THR A 209 -3.49 -0.85 13.37
N HIS A 210 -2.54 -0.03 13.86
CA HIS A 210 -2.47 0.39 15.25
C HIS A 210 -2.17 1.86 15.41
N THR A 211 -2.53 2.38 16.59
CA THR A 211 -1.94 3.60 17.15
C THR A 211 -0.64 3.21 17.86
N LEU A 212 0.40 4.05 17.72
CA LEU A 212 1.71 3.88 18.36
C LEU A 212 1.98 5.05 19.30
N GLN A 213 2.50 4.78 20.50
CA GLN A 213 2.81 5.78 21.51
C GLN A 213 4.31 5.78 21.82
N PHE A 214 4.87 6.96 21.95
CA PHE A 214 6.28 7.19 22.26
C PHE A 214 6.35 8.05 23.52
N ASN A 215 6.90 7.49 24.59
CA ASN A 215 7.04 8.11 25.90
C ASN A 215 8.50 8.07 26.31
N ASP A 216 9.23 9.15 26.03
CA ASP A 216 10.67 9.29 26.28
C ASP A 216 11.53 8.18 25.62
N VAL A 217 11.13 7.73 24.42
CA VAL A 217 11.86 6.69 23.69
C VAL A 217 13.24 7.19 23.28
N LYS A 218 14.28 6.54 23.77
CA LYS A 218 15.67 6.85 23.42
C LYS A 218 16.06 6.19 22.10
N VAL A 219 16.31 7.01 21.09
CA VAL A 219 16.70 6.55 19.75
C VAL A 219 18.14 6.96 19.48
N PRO A 220 19.04 6.01 19.21
CA PRO A 220 20.44 6.29 18.90
C PRO A 220 20.61 7.26 17.72
N LYS A 221 21.67 8.06 17.72
CA LYS A 221 21.95 9.02 16.64
C LYS A 221 22.03 8.38 15.27
N GLU A 222 22.64 7.22 15.20
CA GLU A 222 22.81 6.43 13.99
C GLU A 222 21.50 5.90 13.40
N ASN A 223 20.41 5.92 14.18
CA ASN A 223 19.10 5.51 13.70
C ASN A 223 18.34 6.64 12.96
N ARG A 224 18.91 7.86 12.86
CA ARG A 224 18.34 8.89 11.98
C ARG A 224 18.69 8.58 10.53
N ILE A 225 17.69 8.61 9.64
CA ILE A 225 17.89 8.44 8.20
C ILE A 225 18.16 9.79 7.54
N GLY A 226 19.22 9.86 6.76
CA GLY A 226 19.57 11.04 5.98
C GLY A 226 20.08 12.22 6.81
N GLU A 227 20.15 13.39 6.17
CA GLU A 227 20.65 14.63 6.78
C GLU A 227 19.59 15.28 7.70
N ASN A 228 20.05 16.14 8.60
CA ASN A 228 19.13 16.89 9.49
C ASN A 228 18.19 17.78 8.67
N GLY A 229 16.88 17.67 8.97
CA GLY A 229 15.81 18.41 8.27
C GLY A 229 15.35 17.77 6.96
N PHE A 230 15.80 16.58 6.63
CA PHE A 230 15.40 15.87 5.41
C PHE A 230 14.08 15.10 5.54
N GLY A 231 13.57 14.88 6.75
CA GLY A 231 12.45 13.95 7.02
C GLY A 231 11.16 14.25 6.27
N PHE A 232 10.78 15.52 6.08
CA PHE A 232 9.58 15.85 5.29
C PHE A 232 9.77 15.52 3.80
N LYS A 233 10.95 15.86 3.25
CA LYS A 233 11.29 15.53 1.86
C LYS A 233 11.37 14.01 1.66
N PHE A 234 11.95 13.29 2.61
CA PHE A 234 11.94 11.83 2.65
C PHE A 234 10.51 11.29 2.55
N ALA A 235 9.60 11.74 3.44
CA ALA A 235 8.23 11.27 3.47
C ALA A 235 7.51 11.52 2.14
N MET A 236 7.64 12.71 1.54
CA MET A 236 6.98 13.05 0.28
C MET A 236 7.50 12.21 -0.89
N LYS A 237 8.83 12.01 -1.00
CA LYS A 237 9.42 11.17 -2.05
C LYS A 237 9.03 9.71 -1.92
N THR A 238 9.05 9.18 -0.70
CA THR A 238 8.63 7.82 -0.40
C THR A 238 7.16 7.61 -0.76
N LEU A 239 6.28 8.54 -0.36
CA LEU A 239 4.86 8.47 -0.69
C LEU A 239 4.56 8.57 -2.19
N SER A 240 5.42 9.22 -2.99
CA SER A 240 5.23 9.22 -4.46
C SER A 240 5.34 7.80 -5.04
N GLY A 241 6.26 6.98 -4.53
CA GLY A 241 6.36 5.55 -4.86
C GLY A 241 5.18 4.74 -4.30
N GLY A 242 4.78 5.02 -3.06
CA GLY A 242 3.64 4.36 -2.41
C GLY A 242 2.32 4.57 -3.17
N ARG A 243 2.10 5.75 -3.78
CA ARG A 243 0.90 6.00 -4.61
C ARG A 243 0.77 5.02 -5.77
N ILE A 244 1.88 4.60 -6.38
CA ILE A 244 1.88 3.56 -7.44
C ILE A 244 1.39 2.23 -6.87
N GLY A 245 1.88 1.83 -5.70
CA GLY A 245 1.46 0.61 -5.01
C GLY A 245 -0.04 0.61 -4.68
N ILE A 246 -0.56 1.73 -4.16
CA ILE A 246 -2.00 1.85 -3.86
C ILE A 246 -2.86 1.94 -5.13
N ALA A 247 -2.36 2.55 -6.20
CA ALA A 247 -3.04 2.54 -7.48
C ALA A 247 -3.14 1.11 -8.06
N ALA A 248 -2.06 0.32 -7.95
CA ALA A 248 -2.04 -1.08 -8.34
C ALA A 248 -2.96 -1.94 -7.47
N GLN A 249 -3.00 -1.70 -6.16
CA GLN A 249 -3.95 -2.35 -5.25
C GLN A 249 -5.40 -2.05 -5.63
N ALA A 250 -5.74 -0.79 -5.86
CA ALA A 250 -7.08 -0.38 -6.28
C ALA A 250 -7.47 -1.03 -7.61
N LEU A 251 -6.53 -1.06 -8.58
CA LEU A 251 -6.70 -1.74 -9.86
C LEU A 251 -6.99 -3.24 -9.66
N GLY A 252 -6.26 -3.91 -8.78
CA GLY A 252 -6.45 -5.33 -8.46
C GLY A 252 -7.82 -5.58 -7.83
N ILE A 253 -8.25 -4.77 -6.87
CA ILE A 253 -9.58 -4.85 -6.26
C ILE A 253 -10.68 -4.72 -7.32
N ALA A 254 -10.57 -3.73 -8.21
CA ALA A 254 -11.53 -3.54 -9.30
C ALA A 254 -11.56 -4.73 -10.27
N SER A 255 -10.37 -5.23 -10.66
CA SER A 255 -10.22 -6.38 -11.56
C SER A 255 -10.82 -7.65 -10.96
N GLY A 256 -10.56 -7.92 -9.67
CA GLY A 256 -11.13 -9.07 -8.97
C GLY A 256 -12.66 -9.00 -8.88
N ALA A 257 -13.20 -7.83 -8.57
CA ALA A 257 -14.66 -7.62 -8.54
C ALA A 257 -15.31 -7.83 -9.91
N TYR A 258 -14.67 -7.34 -10.97
CA TYR A 258 -15.11 -7.55 -12.35
C TYR A 258 -15.08 -9.03 -12.74
N GLU A 259 -13.98 -9.74 -12.47
CA GLU A 259 -13.85 -11.17 -12.79
C GLU A 259 -14.94 -12.00 -12.10
N LEU A 260 -15.25 -11.70 -10.85
CA LEU A 260 -16.34 -12.34 -10.10
C LEU A 260 -17.72 -12.01 -10.68
N ALA A 261 -17.96 -10.75 -11.01
CA ALA A 261 -19.23 -10.32 -11.60
C ALA A 261 -19.46 -10.94 -12.99
N LEU A 262 -18.41 -10.98 -13.83
CA LEU A 262 -18.47 -11.62 -15.14
C LEU A 262 -18.76 -13.12 -15.02
N LYS A 263 -18.05 -13.83 -14.12
CA LYS A 263 -18.29 -15.25 -13.88
C LYS A 263 -19.72 -15.49 -13.40
N TYR A 264 -20.16 -14.79 -12.36
CA TYR A 264 -21.50 -14.92 -11.80
C TYR A 264 -22.58 -14.66 -12.86
N SER A 265 -22.40 -13.63 -13.69
CA SER A 265 -23.38 -13.26 -14.72
C SER A 265 -23.57 -14.31 -15.80
N LYS A 266 -22.55 -15.15 -16.07
CA LYS A 266 -22.61 -16.28 -17.01
C LYS A 266 -23.25 -17.53 -16.41
N GLU A 267 -23.29 -17.65 -15.09
CA GLU A 267 -23.85 -18.80 -14.38
C GLU A 267 -25.30 -18.56 -13.90
N ARG A 268 -25.57 -17.34 -13.43
CA ARG A 268 -26.90 -16.97 -12.90
C ARG A 268 -27.92 -16.77 -14.00
N LYS A 269 -29.07 -17.42 -13.86
CA LYS A 269 -30.20 -17.29 -14.77
C LYS A 269 -31.32 -16.46 -14.15
N ALA A 270 -31.96 -15.59 -14.97
CA ALA A 270 -33.19 -14.88 -14.67
C ALA A 270 -33.92 -14.60 -15.98
N PHE A 271 -35.24 -14.59 -15.95
CA PHE A 271 -36.09 -14.37 -17.12
C PHE A 271 -35.78 -15.33 -18.30
N GLY A 272 -35.42 -16.58 -17.97
CA GLY A 272 -35.21 -17.67 -18.95
C GLY A 272 -33.83 -17.75 -19.60
N THR A 273 -32.88 -16.85 -19.26
CA THR A 273 -31.51 -16.87 -19.80
C THR A 273 -30.50 -16.47 -18.75
N GLU A 274 -29.20 -16.66 -19.04
CA GLU A 274 -28.08 -16.13 -18.23
C GLU A 274 -28.18 -14.61 -18.16
N ILE A 275 -27.92 -14.03 -16.98
CA ILE A 275 -28.13 -12.58 -16.77
C ILE A 275 -27.17 -11.72 -17.62
N CYS A 276 -26.02 -12.23 -18.04
CA CYS A 276 -25.11 -11.54 -18.97
C CYS A 276 -25.72 -11.27 -20.35
N ASN A 277 -26.80 -12.01 -20.73
CA ASN A 277 -27.52 -11.81 -21.99
C ASN A 277 -28.53 -10.65 -21.93
N HIS A 278 -28.80 -10.11 -20.74
CA HIS A 278 -29.64 -8.90 -20.62
C HIS A 278 -28.78 -7.68 -20.91
N GLN A 279 -29.20 -6.83 -21.83
CA GLN A 279 -28.45 -5.66 -22.29
C GLN A 279 -27.96 -4.75 -21.14
N ALA A 280 -28.80 -4.55 -20.12
CA ALA A 280 -28.42 -3.75 -18.94
C ALA A 280 -27.22 -4.32 -18.18
N ILE A 281 -27.10 -5.64 -18.09
CA ILE A 281 -25.93 -6.30 -17.44
C ILE A 281 -24.72 -6.30 -18.37
N ALA A 282 -24.94 -6.60 -19.67
CA ALA A 282 -23.88 -6.58 -20.67
C ALA A 282 -23.19 -5.21 -20.74
N PHE A 283 -23.96 -4.12 -20.70
CA PHE A 283 -23.42 -2.76 -20.72
C PHE A 283 -22.63 -2.44 -19.45
N LYS A 284 -23.11 -2.81 -18.26
CA LYS A 284 -22.34 -2.68 -17.01
C LYS A 284 -20.98 -3.38 -17.10
N LEU A 285 -20.94 -4.62 -17.60
CA LEU A 285 -19.70 -5.37 -17.77
C LEU A 285 -18.74 -4.71 -18.78
N ALA A 286 -19.28 -4.14 -19.86
CA ALA A 286 -18.47 -3.40 -20.84
C ALA A 286 -17.88 -2.11 -20.25
N ASP A 287 -18.68 -1.35 -19.50
CA ASP A 287 -18.22 -0.14 -18.82
C ASP A 287 -17.17 -0.48 -17.76
N MET A 288 -17.40 -1.51 -16.92
CA MET A 288 -16.43 -1.99 -15.92
C MET A 288 -15.09 -2.32 -16.57
N TYR A 289 -15.09 -3.10 -17.64
CA TYR A 289 -13.86 -3.50 -18.33
C TYR A 289 -13.11 -2.30 -18.93
N THR A 290 -13.85 -1.35 -19.51
CA THR A 290 -13.29 -0.13 -20.12
C THR A 290 -12.62 0.74 -19.06
N GLU A 291 -13.28 1.01 -17.95
CA GLU A 291 -12.74 1.84 -16.85
C GLU A 291 -11.52 1.18 -16.18
N ILE A 292 -11.55 -0.13 -15.94
CA ILE A 292 -10.43 -0.89 -15.41
C ILE A 292 -9.23 -0.85 -16.37
N SER A 293 -9.47 -0.99 -17.67
CA SER A 293 -8.42 -0.90 -18.68
C SER A 293 -7.77 0.48 -18.71
N ALA A 294 -8.56 1.55 -18.62
CA ALA A 294 -8.04 2.91 -18.54
C ALA A 294 -7.21 3.13 -17.26
N ALA A 295 -7.69 2.63 -16.11
CA ALA A 295 -6.95 2.69 -14.86
C ALA A 295 -5.60 1.95 -14.96
N ARG A 296 -5.59 0.75 -15.56
CA ARG A 296 -4.36 -0.03 -15.77
C ARG A 296 -3.32 0.75 -16.57
N HIS A 297 -3.73 1.42 -17.64
CA HIS A 297 -2.80 2.23 -18.44
C HIS A 297 -2.19 3.38 -17.62
N LEU A 298 -2.95 4.05 -16.77
CA LEU A 298 -2.40 5.09 -15.89
C LEU A 298 -1.42 4.53 -14.85
N VAL A 299 -1.74 3.37 -14.26
CA VAL A 299 -0.86 2.71 -13.28
C VAL A 299 0.45 2.27 -13.93
N MET A 300 0.37 1.62 -15.08
CA MET A 300 1.55 1.18 -15.84
C MET A 300 2.41 2.36 -16.31
N ASN A 301 1.78 3.46 -16.73
CA ASN A 301 2.52 4.67 -17.08
C ASN A 301 3.29 5.24 -15.90
N ALA A 302 2.68 5.30 -14.71
CA ALA A 302 3.36 5.80 -13.51
C ALA A 302 4.53 4.89 -13.08
N ALA A 303 4.37 3.58 -13.21
CA ALA A 303 5.44 2.61 -12.96
C ALA A 303 6.60 2.79 -13.96
N TRP A 304 6.28 2.89 -15.25
CA TRP A 304 7.26 3.11 -16.30
C TRP A 304 8.03 4.43 -16.11
N ASP A 305 7.34 5.54 -15.79
CA ASP A 305 7.98 6.82 -15.49
C ASP A 305 9.04 6.66 -14.40
N LYS A 306 8.70 5.95 -13.32
CA LYS A 306 9.64 5.71 -12.22
C LYS A 306 10.83 4.85 -12.65
N ASP A 307 10.61 3.80 -13.42
CA ASP A 307 11.68 2.90 -13.90
C ASP A 307 12.62 3.59 -14.88
N GLN A 308 12.13 4.57 -15.65
CA GLN A 308 12.95 5.41 -16.53
C GLN A 308 13.67 6.56 -15.78
N GLY A 309 13.50 6.69 -14.47
CA GLY A 309 14.06 7.80 -13.69
C GLY A 309 13.41 9.15 -13.98
N ASN A 310 12.24 9.19 -14.62
CA ASN A 310 11.48 10.40 -14.86
C ASN A 310 10.86 10.95 -13.55
N ASN A 311 10.40 12.20 -13.58
CA ASN A 311 9.55 12.71 -12.51
C ASN A 311 8.16 12.06 -12.61
N TYR A 312 7.82 11.23 -11.65
CA TYR A 312 6.56 10.48 -11.59
C TYR A 312 5.56 11.00 -10.53
N ASP A 313 5.80 12.17 -9.93
CA ASP A 313 4.92 12.72 -8.89
C ASP A 313 3.49 12.94 -9.41
N MET A 314 3.36 13.49 -10.61
CA MET A 314 2.06 13.76 -11.22
C MET A 314 1.41 12.47 -11.75
N SER A 315 2.15 11.63 -12.47
CA SER A 315 1.60 10.38 -13.03
C SER A 315 1.18 9.40 -11.92
N SER A 316 1.93 9.30 -10.82
CA SER A 316 1.53 8.48 -9.66
C SER A 316 0.26 9.01 -8.97
N ALA A 317 0.12 10.34 -8.86
CA ALA A 317 -1.09 10.95 -8.31
C ALA A 317 -2.32 10.74 -9.22
N MET A 318 -2.14 10.87 -10.55
CA MET A 318 -3.19 10.58 -11.54
C MET A 318 -3.62 9.11 -11.49
N ALA A 319 -2.67 8.18 -11.47
CA ALA A 319 -2.93 6.76 -11.35
C ALA A 319 -3.72 6.44 -10.08
N LYS A 320 -3.29 6.98 -8.92
CA LYS A 320 -3.92 6.70 -7.62
C LYS A 320 -5.34 7.26 -7.53
N VAL A 321 -5.57 8.50 -7.93
CA VAL A 321 -6.91 9.10 -7.83
C VAL A 321 -7.88 8.42 -8.78
N TYR A 322 -7.44 8.05 -9.98
CA TYR A 322 -8.31 7.41 -10.96
C TYR A 322 -8.60 5.93 -10.60
N ALA A 323 -7.55 5.13 -10.32
CA ALA A 323 -7.73 3.72 -9.97
C ALA A 323 -8.58 3.55 -8.69
N SER A 324 -8.41 4.39 -7.67
CA SER A 324 -9.22 4.33 -6.46
C SER A 324 -10.69 4.73 -6.68
N LYS A 325 -10.96 5.66 -7.60
CA LYS A 325 -12.33 5.96 -8.05
C LYS A 325 -12.94 4.75 -8.73
N VAL A 326 -12.24 4.20 -9.72
CA VAL A 326 -12.68 3.02 -10.48
C VAL A 326 -12.91 1.83 -9.55
N ALA A 327 -12.01 1.56 -8.59
CA ALA A 327 -12.18 0.48 -7.63
C ALA A 327 -13.49 0.60 -6.86
N MET A 328 -13.81 1.79 -6.35
CA MET A 328 -15.06 1.99 -5.60
C MET A 328 -16.28 1.82 -6.48
N GLU A 329 -16.29 2.40 -7.67
CA GLU A 329 -17.42 2.32 -8.61
C GLU A 329 -17.65 0.88 -9.08
N GLN A 330 -16.61 0.17 -9.50
CA GLN A 330 -16.72 -1.17 -10.07
C GLN A 330 -17.04 -2.24 -9.01
N THR A 331 -16.57 -2.08 -7.77
CA THR A 331 -16.98 -2.99 -6.69
C THR A 331 -18.44 -2.82 -6.31
N VAL A 332 -18.97 -1.60 -6.33
CA VAL A 332 -20.42 -1.35 -6.13
C VAL A 332 -21.24 -2.01 -7.25
N GLU A 333 -20.82 -1.87 -8.51
CA GLU A 333 -21.50 -2.53 -9.64
C GLU A 333 -21.41 -4.05 -9.58
N ALA A 334 -20.29 -4.61 -9.11
CA ALA A 334 -20.15 -6.05 -8.89
C ALA A 334 -21.14 -6.57 -7.86
N VAL A 335 -21.31 -5.87 -6.74
CA VAL A 335 -22.36 -6.19 -5.74
C VAL A 335 -23.75 -6.11 -6.37
N GLN A 336 -24.02 -5.07 -7.16
CA GLN A 336 -25.31 -4.88 -7.84
C GLN A 336 -25.60 -6.01 -8.83
N ILE A 337 -24.62 -6.48 -9.61
CA ILE A 337 -24.76 -7.60 -10.55
C ILE A 337 -25.08 -8.91 -9.82
N HIS A 338 -24.50 -9.13 -8.64
CA HIS A 338 -24.79 -10.30 -7.80
C HIS A 338 -26.17 -10.22 -7.13
N GLY A 339 -26.80 -9.04 -7.06
CA GLY A 339 -28.09 -8.83 -6.40
C GLY A 339 -28.03 -9.23 -4.92
N GLY A 340 -29.02 -9.97 -4.42
CA GLY A 340 -29.07 -10.40 -3.01
C GLY A 340 -27.83 -11.22 -2.59
N ASN A 341 -27.24 -12.00 -3.49
CA ASN A 341 -26.01 -12.74 -3.22
C ASN A 341 -24.80 -11.82 -3.03
N GLY A 342 -24.78 -10.65 -3.66
CA GLY A 342 -23.70 -9.67 -3.46
C GLY A 342 -23.73 -8.97 -2.09
N PHE A 343 -24.84 -9.09 -1.36
CA PHE A 343 -25.04 -8.46 -0.05
C PHE A 343 -24.71 -9.36 1.14
N VAL A 344 -24.36 -10.62 0.90
CA VAL A 344 -24.03 -11.59 1.95
C VAL A 344 -22.55 -11.95 1.93
N LYS A 345 -21.99 -12.17 3.12
CA LYS A 345 -20.53 -12.37 3.32
C LYS A 345 -19.97 -13.65 2.71
N GLU A 346 -20.80 -14.55 2.24
CA GLU A 346 -20.37 -15.76 1.52
C GLU A 346 -19.78 -15.46 0.13
N TYR A 347 -20.11 -14.28 -0.43
CA TYR A 347 -19.63 -13.81 -1.72
C TYR A 347 -18.56 -12.73 -1.54
N HIS A 348 -17.45 -12.84 -2.28
CA HIS A 348 -16.28 -11.97 -2.12
C HIS A 348 -16.52 -10.51 -2.49
N VAL A 349 -17.55 -10.20 -3.31
CA VAL A 349 -17.75 -8.86 -3.88
C VAL A 349 -18.07 -7.80 -2.81
N GLU A 350 -18.79 -8.15 -1.73
CA GLU A 350 -19.08 -7.21 -0.64
C GLU A 350 -17.78 -6.84 0.12
N ARG A 351 -16.87 -7.81 0.32
CA ARG A 351 -15.58 -7.57 0.95
C ARG A 351 -14.71 -6.65 0.08
N LEU A 352 -14.62 -6.92 -1.22
CA LEU A 352 -13.87 -6.07 -2.16
C LEU A 352 -14.42 -4.64 -2.18
N MET A 353 -15.74 -4.46 -2.05
CA MET A 353 -16.33 -3.11 -1.94
C MET A 353 -15.89 -2.39 -0.67
N ARG A 354 -15.85 -3.09 0.48
CA ARG A 354 -15.37 -2.51 1.74
C ARG A 354 -13.87 -2.19 1.66
N ASP A 355 -13.10 -3.07 1.06
CA ASP A 355 -11.65 -2.91 0.88
C ASP A 355 -11.31 -1.76 -0.07
N ALA A 356 -12.10 -1.55 -1.15
CA ALA A 356 -11.87 -0.48 -2.11
C ALA A 356 -11.90 0.92 -1.47
N LYS A 357 -12.71 1.14 -0.44
CA LYS A 357 -12.90 2.47 0.15
C LYS A 357 -11.61 3.08 0.69
N ILE A 358 -10.74 2.30 1.32
CA ILE A 358 -9.51 2.82 1.91
C ILE A 358 -8.55 3.39 0.85
N THR A 359 -8.58 2.86 -0.38
CA THR A 359 -7.70 3.31 -1.47
C THR A 359 -7.93 4.79 -1.86
N GLN A 360 -9.09 5.36 -1.53
CA GLN A 360 -9.38 6.78 -1.70
C GLN A 360 -8.84 7.66 -0.56
N ILE A 361 -8.41 7.05 0.56
CA ILE A 361 -8.11 7.76 1.81
C ILE A 361 -6.62 7.74 2.12
N TYR A 362 -6.01 6.59 2.30
CA TYR A 362 -4.63 6.48 2.75
C TYR A 362 -3.60 6.82 1.65
N GLU A 363 -2.35 7.03 2.07
CA GLU A 363 -1.24 7.52 1.23
C GLU A 363 -1.58 8.81 0.45
N GLY A 364 -2.35 9.67 1.09
CA GLY A 364 -2.90 10.90 0.54
C GLY A 364 -4.29 10.71 -0.05
N THR A 365 -5.27 11.42 0.50
CA THR A 365 -6.66 11.35 0.02
C THR A 365 -6.79 11.72 -1.45
N SER A 366 -7.93 11.40 -2.06
CA SER A 366 -8.24 11.81 -3.45
C SER A 366 -8.08 13.32 -3.66
N GLU A 367 -8.38 14.14 -2.65
CA GLU A 367 -8.21 15.59 -2.66
C GLU A 367 -6.73 15.98 -2.67
N ILE A 368 -5.89 15.29 -1.87
CA ILE A 368 -4.44 15.50 -1.89
C ILE A 368 -3.84 15.14 -3.24
N GLN A 369 -4.29 14.04 -3.87
CA GLN A 369 -3.83 13.72 -5.24
C GLN A 369 -4.20 14.84 -6.23
N LYS A 370 -5.41 15.36 -6.16
CA LYS A 370 -5.85 16.49 -7.00
C LYS A 370 -5.01 17.76 -6.75
N ILE A 371 -4.60 18.02 -5.51
CA ILE A 371 -3.68 19.13 -5.18
C ILE A 371 -2.31 18.90 -5.83
N VAL A 372 -1.77 17.68 -5.81
CA VAL A 372 -0.48 17.36 -6.45
C VAL A 372 -0.58 17.58 -7.96
N ILE A 373 -1.62 17.05 -8.59
CA ILE A 373 -1.86 17.20 -10.04
C ILE A 373 -2.01 18.67 -10.42
N SER A 374 -2.88 19.41 -9.72
CA SER A 374 -3.14 20.82 -10.03
C SER A 374 -1.88 21.70 -9.87
N ARG A 375 -1.05 21.42 -8.86
CA ARG A 375 0.23 22.11 -8.67
C ARG A 375 1.21 21.83 -9.82
N GLY A 376 1.26 20.60 -10.30
CA GLY A 376 2.07 20.23 -11.45
C GLY A 376 1.62 20.94 -12.72
N LEU A 377 0.30 21.05 -12.97
CA LEU A 377 -0.27 21.73 -14.13
C LEU A 377 -0.08 23.26 -14.11
N ILE A 378 -0.18 23.87 -12.92
CA ILE A 378 -0.14 25.34 -12.79
C ILE A 378 1.29 25.87 -12.73
N LYS A 379 2.23 25.10 -12.17
CA LYS A 379 3.62 25.54 -11.97
C LYS A 379 4.60 25.05 -13.03
N GLY A 380 4.17 24.06 -13.85
CA GLY A 380 4.97 23.49 -14.95
C GLY A 380 5.14 24.44 -16.02
#